data_570452af89c9f0d3c45dd4f91073717a
#
_entry.id   570452af89c9f0d3c45dd4f91073717a
#
_cell.length_a   1.000
_cell.length_b   1.000
_cell.length_c   1.000
_cell.angle_alpha   90.00
_cell.angle_beta   90.00
_cell.angle_gamma   90.00
#
_symmetry.space_group_name_H-M   'P 1'
#
loop_
_entity.id
_entity.type
_entity.pdbx_description
1 polymer ?
#
loop_
_entity_poly.entity_id
_entity_poly.type
_entity_poly.pdbx_seq_one_letter_code
_entity_poly.pdbx_strand_id
1 'polypeptide(L)'
;MFKVLGGIGRSVPLYNGKARILVKAIIPVASSYLAEMQSICEANGWKSVLDERGNLVVLSVVSIDAYRLSDSTLMTAYLHFAETAAQKLTGNKNRYLVAGVVSYDAAA
;
A
#
# COMPACT_ATOMS: atom_id res chain seq x y z
N MET A 1 4.26 15.97 5.02
CA MET A 1 5.49 15.17 4.94
C MET A 1 5.24 13.77 5.49
N PHE A 2 5.70 12.77 4.78
CA PHE A 2 5.56 11.39 5.23
C PHE A 2 6.64 11.05 6.26
N LYS A 3 6.24 10.31 7.28
CA LYS A 3 7.16 9.77 8.29
C LYS A 3 7.27 8.26 8.09
N VAL A 4 8.49 7.74 8.20
CA VAL A 4 8.73 6.31 8.15
C VAL A 4 8.18 5.65 9.40
N LEU A 5 7.47 4.52 9.25
CA LEU A 5 6.91 3.78 10.36
C LEU A 5 7.80 2.61 10.74
N GLY A 6 8.38 2.69 11.92
CA GLY A 6 9.11 1.57 12.52
C GLY A 6 8.24 0.72 13.45
N GLY A 7 6.94 0.78 13.29
CA GLY A 7 5.96 0.20 14.20
C GLY A 7 5.41 1.26 15.15
N ILE A 8 4.11 1.34 15.26
CA ILE A 8 3.42 2.24 16.18
C ILE A 8 2.90 1.39 17.34
N GLY A 9 3.59 1.34 18.45
CA GLY A 9 3.12 0.57 19.59
C GLY A 9 1.87 1.14 20.26
N ARG A 10 1.39 2.31 19.82
CA ARG A 10 0.21 2.99 20.34
C ARG A 10 -0.39 3.88 19.26
N SER A 11 -1.67 4.24 19.41
CA SER A 11 -2.33 5.12 18.46
C SER A 11 -1.76 6.54 18.51
N VAL A 12 -1.72 7.17 17.34
CA VAL A 12 -1.32 8.58 17.18
C VAL A 12 -2.58 9.39 16.90
N PRO A 13 -2.86 10.45 17.69
CA PRO A 13 -4.02 11.29 17.42
C PRO A 13 -3.85 12.06 16.11
N LEU A 14 -4.93 12.18 15.36
CA LEU A 14 -4.95 12.95 14.12
C LEU A 14 -5.65 14.29 14.37
N TYR A 15 -4.99 15.37 13.99
CA TYR A 15 -5.45 16.72 14.30
C TYR A 15 -6.83 17.04 13.72
N ASN A 16 -7.07 16.67 12.46
CA ASN A 16 -8.36 16.93 11.78
C ASN A 16 -9.07 15.66 11.32
N GLY A 17 -8.71 14.52 11.89
CA GLY A 17 -9.30 13.24 11.53
C GLY A 17 -8.86 12.69 10.18
N LYS A 18 -7.75 13.17 9.62
CA LYS A 18 -7.25 12.73 8.31
C LYS A 18 -5.77 12.40 8.34
N ALA A 19 -5.40 11.37 7.59
CA ALA A 19 -4.02 11.00 7.35
C ALA A 19 -3.86 10.51 5.91
N ARG A 20 -2.68 10.72 5.35
CA ARG A 20 -2.28 10.11 4.07
C ARG A 20 -1.21 9.09 4.37
N ILE A 21 -1.37 7.90 3.83
CA ILE A 21 -0.51 6.77 4.11
C ILE A 21 0.04 6.25 2.79
N LEU A 22 1.35 6.11 2.71
CA LEU A 22 2.00 5.45 1.57
C LEU A 22 2.06 3.96 1.88
N VAL A 23 1.27 3.19 1.16
CA VAL A 23 1.17 1.75 1.32
C VAL A 23 1.90 1.03 0.19
N LYS A 24 2.35 -0.19 0.45
CA LYS A 24 2.99 -1.03 -0.55
C LYS A 24 2.45 -2.45 -0.51
N ALA A 25 2.48 -3.09 -1.68
CA ALA A 25 2.30 -4.51 -1.81
C ALA A 25 3.34 -5.05 -2.79
N ILE A 26 3.89 -6.21 -2.51
CA ILE A 26 4.82 -6.89 -3.42
C ILE A 26 4.07 -8.06 -4.03
N ILE A 27 3.94 -8.04 -5.35
CA ILE A 27 3.14 -8.98 -6.12
C ILE A 27 4.08 -9.84 -6.97
N PRO A 28 3.99 -11.17 -6.92
CA PRO A 28 4.77 -12.02 -7.81
C PRO A 28 4.34 -11.81 -9.26
N VAL A 29 5.31 -11.77 -10.17
CA VAL A 29 5.07 -11.47 -11.58
C VAL A 29 5.59 -12.62 -12.43
N ALA A 30 4.74 -13.07 -13.38
CA ALA A 30 5.22 -13.80 -14.53
C ALA A 30 5.69 -12.78 -15.56
N SER A 31 6.91 -12.89 -16.05
CA SER A 31 7.53 -11.88 -16.93
C SER A 31 6.70 -11.58 -18.18
N SER A 32 5.97 -12.56 -18.69
CA SER A 32 5.08 -12.39 -19.86
C SER A 32 3.89 -11.44 -19.58
N TYR A 33 3.54 -11.21 -18.32
CA TYR A 33 2.42 -10.34 -17.92
C TYR A 33 2.85 -9.00 -17.36
N LEU A 34 4.15 -8.74 -17.28
CA LEU A 34 4.67 -7.54 -16.63
C LEU A 34 4.09 -6.25 -17.24
N ALA A 35 4.11 -6.14 -18.56
CA ALA A 35 3.62 -4.93 -19.24
C ALA A 35 2.13 -4.69 -18.95
N GLU A 36 1.34 -5.75 -18.95
CA GLU A 36 -0.09 -5.68 -18.64
C GLU A 36 -0.32 -5.25 -17.18
N MET A 37 0.44 -5.82 -16.26
CA MET A 37 0.35 -5.46 -14.84
C MET A 37 0.74 -4.01 -14.59
N GLN A 38 1.79 -3.51 -15.26
CA GLN A 38 2.20 -2.11 -15.17
C GLN A 38 1.13 -1.18 -15.71
N SER A 39 0.45 -1.56 -16.80
CA SER A 39 -0.66 -0.78 -17.35
C SER A 39 -1.84 -0.69 -16.37
N ILE A 40 -2.15 -1.79 -15.69
CA ILE A 40 -3.21 -1.81 -14.68
C ILE A 40 -2.83 -0.88 -13.51
N CYS A 41 -1.59 -0.94 -13.06
CA CYS A 41 -1.11 -0.04 -11.99
C CYS A 41 -1.28 1.43 -12.40
N GLU A 42 -0.85 1.78 -13.60
CA GLU A 42 -0.95 3.14 -14.12
C GLU A 42 -2.41 3.59 -14.20
N ALA A 43 -3.29 2.74 -14.69
CA ALA A 43 -4.72 3.04 -14.77
C ALA A 43 -5.37 3.28 -13.41
N ASN A 44 -4.82 2.70 -12.34
CA ASN A 44 -5.31 2.87 -10.98
C ASN A 44 -4.58 3.99 -10.21
N GLY A 45 -3.65 4.69 -10.84
CA GLY A 45 -2.87 5.72 -10.19
C GLY A 45 -1.81 5.19 -9.22
N TRP A 46 -1.45 3.93 -9.35
CA TRP A 46 -0.42 3.30 -8.53
C TRP A 46 0.95 3.43 -9.20
N LYS A 47 1.98 3.58 -8.38
CA LYS A 47 3.36 3.46 -8.86
C LYS A 47 3.78 2.01 -8.78
N SER A 48 4.57 1.57 -9.75
CA SER A 48 5.10 0.21 -9.78
C SER A 48 6.56 0.21 -10.19
N VAL A 49 7.35 -0.59 -9.48
CA VAL A 49 8.75 -0.82 -9.81
C VAL A 49 9.05 -2.30 -9.60
N LEU A 50 10.04 -2.82 -10.33
CA LEU A 50 10.51 -4.18 -10.10
C LEU A 50 11.54 -4.17 -8.97
N ASP A 51 11.45 -5.17 -8.10
CA ASP A 51 12.48 -5.41 -7.10
C ASP A 51 13.63 -6.27 -7.68
N GLU A 52 14.64 -6.54 -6.87
CA GLU A 52 15.79 -7.33 -7.30
C GLU A 52 15.45 -8.77 -7.69
N ARG A 53 14.33 -9.28 -7.19
CA ARG A 53 13.85 -10.64 -7.47
C ARG A 53 12.88 -10.72 -8.63
N GLY A 54 12.60 -9.59 -9.28
CA GLY A 54 11.68 -9.54 -10.39
C GLY A 54 10.21 -9.48 -9.97
N ASN A 55 9.92 -9.24 -8.69
CA ASN A 55 8.56 -9.01 -8.22
C ASN A 55 8.16 -7.55 -8.43
N LEU A 56 6.88 -7.30 -8.54
CA LEU A 56 6.36 -5.96 -8.72
C LEU A 56 6.04 -5.33 -7.38
N VAL A 57 6.74 -4.25 -7.06
CA VAL A 57 6.44 -3.43 -5.88
C VAL A 57 5.44 -2.37 -6.29
N VAL A 58 4.22 -2.44 -5.75
CA VAL A 58 3.13 -1.51 -6.06
C VAL A 58 2.96 -0.55 -4.88
N LEU A 59 2.91 0.72 -5.18
CA LEU A 59 2.82 1.79 -4.18
C LEU A 59 1.61 2.66 -4.46
N SER A 60 0.94 3.07 -3.41
CA SER A 60 -0.18 4.01 -3.51
C SER A 60 -0.28 4.86 -2.25
N VAL A 61 -0.87 6.04 -2.41
CA VAL A 61 -1.23 6.89 -1.27
C VAL A 61 -2.71 6.67 -0.98
N VAL A 62 -2.99 6.30 0.26
CA VAL A 62 -4.36 6.06 0.75
C VAL A 62 -4.69 7.14 1.78
N SER A 63 -5.83 7.77 1.63
CA SER A 63 -6.36 8.72 2.61
C SER A 63 -7.22 7.97 3.62
N ILE A 64 -7.00 8.23 4.88
CA ILE A 64 -7.75 7.62 5.97
C ILE A 64 -8.43 8.71 6.77
N ASP A 65 -9.73 8.54 7.00
CA ASP A 65 -10.51 9.36 7.92
C ASP A 65 -10.63 8.62 9.24
N ALA A 66 -9.88 9.07 10.24
CA ALA A 66 -9.89 8.48 11.57
C ALA A 66 -9.43 9.51 12.57
N TYR A 67 -9.94 9.45 13.79
CA TYR A 67 -9.48 10.35 14.86
C TYR A 67 -8.11 9.95 15.42
N ARG A 68 -7.75 8.72 15.26
CA ARG A 68 -6.46 8.20 15.73
C ARG A 68 -5.88 7.25 14.69
N LEU A 69 -4.56 7.34 14.53
CA LEU A 69 -3.81 6.44 13.69
C LEU A 69 -3.19 5.35 14.57
N SER A 70 -3.70 4.15 14.49
CA SER A 70 -3.25 3.00 15.27
C SER A 70 -2.70 1.93 14.35
N ASP A 71 -2.00 0.94 14.93
CA ASP A 71 -1.50 -0.20 14.15
C ASP A 71 -2.63 -0.95 13.46
N SER A 72 -3.78 -1.10 14.11
CA SER A 72 -4.92 -1.79 13.50
C SER A 72 -5.51 -1.00 12.34
N THR A 73 -5.57 0.34 12.44
CA THR A 73 -6.02 1.20 11.35
C THR A 73 -5.07 1.11 10.16
N LEU A 74 -3.76 1.15 10.41
CA LEU A 74 -2.76 1.00 9.37
C LEU A 74 -2.83 -0.37 8.71
N MET A 75 -2.96 -1.43 9.51
CA MET A 75 -3.05 -2.79 9.00
C MET A 75 -4.28 -2.97 8.11
N THR A 76 -5.42 -2.46 8.50
CA THR A 76 -6.64 -2.50 7.68
C THR A 76 -6.39 -1.81 6.34
N ALA A 77 -5.74 -0.65 6.34
CA ALA A 77 -5.47 0.11 5.13
C ALA A 77 -4.54 -0.63 4.18
N TYR A 78 -3.38 -1.10 4.65
CA TYR A 78 -2.43 -1.73 3.74
C TYR A 78 -2.86 -3.12 3.30
N LEU A 79 -3.59 -3.87 4.13
CA LEU A 79 -4.13 -5.17 3.72
C LEU A 79 -5.22 -4.99 2.67
N HIS A 80 -6.10 -4.02 2.83
CA HIS A 80 -7.11 -3.72 1.82
C HIS A 80 -6.46 -3.34 0.48
N PHE A 81 -5.42 -2.52 0.53
CA PHE A 81 -4.67 -2.16 -0.68
C PHE A 81 -4.03 -3.39 -1.32
N ALA A 82 -3.34 -4.23 -0.53
CA ALA A 82 -2.66 -5.40 -1.04
C ALA A 82 -3.64 -6.39 -1.69
N GLU A 83 -4.77 -6.63 -1.06
CA GLU A 83 -5.81 -7.51 -1.61
C GLU A 83 -6.41 -6.93 -2.89
N THR A 84 -6.64 -5.63 -2.92
CA THR A 84 -7.16 -4.95 -4.13
C THR A 84 -6.15 -5.03 -5.27
N ALA A 85 -4.88 -4.73 -5.00
CA ALA A 85 -3.83 -4.81 -6.01
C ALA A 85 -3.65 -6.23 -6.52
N ALA A 86 -3.58 -7.21 -5.62
CA ALA A 86 -3.43 -8.61 -5.99
C ALA A 86 -4.62 -9.09 -6.84
N GLN A 87 -5.85 -8.74 -6.46
CA GLN A 87 -7.04 -9.09 -7.22
C GLN A 87 -7.01 -8.50 -8.63
N LYS A 88 -6.65 -7.24 -8.77
CA LYS A 88 -6.62 -6.57 -10.09
C LYS A 88 -5.47 -7.05 -10.96
N LEU A 89 -4.33 -7.37 -10.36
CA LEU A 89 -3.13 -7.74 -11.10
C LEU A 89 -3.03 -9.23 -11.40
N THR A 90 -3.56 -10.08 -10.53
CA THR A 90 -3.39 -11.54 -10.65
C THR A 90 -4.71 -12.30 -10.71
N GLY A 91 -5.83 -11.66 -10.39
CA GLY A 91 -7.11 -12.34 -10.26
C GLY A 91 -7.31 -13.07 -8.94
N ASN A 92 -6.35 -12.97 -8.02
CA ASN A 92 -6.40 -13.61 -6.71
C ASN A 92 -5.98 -12.61 -5.63
N LYS A 93 -6.93 -12.20 -4.78
CA LYS A 93 -6.71 -11.21 -3.73
C LYS A 93 -5.66 -11.61 -2.70
N ASN A 94 -5.34 -12.89 -2.61
CA ASN A 94 -4.36 -13.39 -1.64
C ASN A 94 -2.95 -13.53 -2.24
N ARG A 95 -2.78 -13.22 -3.53
CA ARG A 95 -1.51 -13.41 -4.22
C ARG A 95 -0.62 -12.18 -4.08
N TYR A 96 -0.19 -11.90 -2.87
CA TYR A 96 0.85 -10.92 -2.58
C TYR A 96 1.82 -11.50 -1.56
N LEU A 97 3.09 -11.12 -1.68
CA LEU A 97 4.17 -11.64 -0.84
C LEU A 97 4.35 -10.79 0.41
N VAL A 98 4.20 -9.49 0.27
CA VAL A 98 4.40 -8.53 1.34
C VAL A 98 3.36 -7.42 1.19
N ALA A 99 2.84 -6.97 2.32
CA ALA A 99 2.00 -5.79 2.41
C ALA A 99 2.46 -4.94 3.60
N GLY A 100 2.43 -3.65 3.47
CA GLY A 100 2.86 -2.80 4.58
C GLY A 100 2.69 -1.32 4.31
N VAL A 101 3.09 -0.54 5.29
CA VAL A 101 3.14 0.92 5.23
C VAL A 101 4.60 1.32 5.07
N VAL A 102 4.87 2.20 4.10
CA VAL A 102 6.20 2.77 3.90
C VAL A 102 6.37 4.00 4.78
N SER A 103 5.37 4.87 4.77
CA SER A 103 5.41 6.11 5.54
C SER A 103 3.99 6.66 5.69
N TYR A 104 3.83 7.65 6.54
CA TYR A 104 2.55 8.32 6.70
C TYR A 104 2.73 9.80 6.95
N ASP A 105 1.68 10.56 6.64
CA ASP A 105 1.57 11.96 6.95
C ASP A 105 0.28 12.17 7.74
N ALA A 106 0.44 12.45 9.02
CA ALA A 106 -0.67 12.72 9.93
C ALA A 106 -0.89 14.23 10.11
N ALA A 107 -0.32 15.04 9.24
CA ALA A 107 -0.46 16.49 9.33
C ALA A 107 -1.91 16.91 9.11
N ALA A 108 -2.27 17.89 9.86
CA ALA A 108 -3.58 18.52 9.73
C ALA A 108 -3.70 19.29 8.42
#